data_f23b5b565c380bc354365968adc98b98
#
_entry.id   f23b5b565c380bc354365968adc98b98
#
_cell.length_a   1.000
_cell.length_b   1.000
_cell.length_c   1.000
_cell.angle_alpha   90.00
_cell.angle_beta   90.00
_cell.angle_gamma   90.00
#
_symmetry.space_group_name_H-M   'P 1'
#
loop_
_entity.id
_entity.type
_entity.pdbx_description
1 polymer ?
#
loop_
_entity_poly.entity_id
_entity_poly.type
_entity_poly.pdbx_seq_one_letter_code
_entity_poly.pdbx_strand_id
1 'polypeptide(L)'
;MKKQNITIKIKNMSKNSGVYKMLDRTGDVIYIGKAKNLKNRVSQYFTQSNNNIKMQALQKNIYDFSVIVTKTETQALLLENDLIKQFKPKYNILLKDAKSYPYIYISNDKHPRLGFYRGKKNKSYEYFGPYPSAHVARDALVLLKKIFKVRQCTNSFYQSRSRPCLEYQIGLCSAPCVGKVSDVKYAQDVEMVNLFLNGKNSRLLNQISKKMKQASIDLDFETAANYHDQLIGLRTIQERHGSQFSSDMDVISIT
;
A
#
# COMPACT_ATOMS: atom_id res chain seq x y z
N MET A 1 30.26 30.29 8.66
CA MET A 1 30.47 28.80 8.67
C MET A 1 29.21 27.98 8.44
N LYS A 2 28.05 28.22 9.11
CA LYS A 2 26.84 27.38 8.98
C LYS A 2 26.16 27.37 7.61
N LYS A 3 25.96 28.56 7.00
CA LYS A 3 25.35 28.66 5.66
C LYS A 3 26.17 27.95 4.57
N GLN A 4 27.50 27.95 4.71
CA GLN A 4 28.38 27.25 3.78
C GLN A 4 28.22 25.73 3.85
N ASN A 5 28.10 25.13 5.05
CA ASN A 5 27.87 23.69 5.22
C ASN A 5 26.52 23.24 4.63
N ILE A 6 25.46 24.02 4.86
CA ILE A 6 24.13 23.71 4.29
C ILE A 6 24.16 23.79 2.76
N THR A 7 24.84 24.80 2.21
CA THR A 7 24.99 24.96 0.75
C THR A 7 25.73 23.77 0.13
N ILE A 8 26.79 23.29 0.79
CA ILE A 8 27.54 22.11 0.34
C ILE A 8 26.68 20.84 0.42
N LYS A 9 25.96 20.64 1.54
CA LYS A 9 25.01 19.52 1.69
C LYS A 9 23.97 19.53 0.56
N ILE A 10 23.37 20.68 0.25
CA ILE A 10 22.36 20.81 -0.83
C ILE A 10 23.00 20.53 -2.20
N LYS A 11 24.20 21.01 -2.45
CA LYS A 11 24.90 20.81 -3.73
C LYS A 11 25.10 19.32 -4.04
N ASN A 12 25.47 18.55 -3.01
CA ASN A 12 25.74 17.11 -3.10
C ASN A 12 24.50 16.21 -2.94
N MET A 13 23.32 16.82 -2.74
CA MET A 13 22.08 16.08 -2.49
C MET A 13 21.57 15.36 -3.74
N SER A 14 20.97 14.17 -3.55
CA SER A 14 20.28 13.41 -4.59
C SER A 14 19.11 14.19 -5.19
N LYS A 15 18.89 14.02 -6.49
CA LYS A 15 17.72 14.52 -7.21
C LYS A 15 16.54 13.53 -7.16
N ASN A 16 16.70 12.35 -6.55
CA ASN A 16 15.69 11.31 -6.46
C ASN A 16 14.56 11.70 -5.50
N SER A 17 13.49 10.90 -5.55
CA SER A 17 12.37 11.00 -4.60
C SER A 17 12.82 10.61 -3.19
N GLY A 18 12.15 11.16 -2.19
CA GLY A 18 12.45 10.82 -0.80
C GLY A 18 11.75 11.72 0.21
N VAL A 19 12.18 11.59 1.46
CA VAL A 19 11.67 12.35 2.61
C VAL A 19 12.81 13.18 3.19
N TYR A 20 12.51 14.42 3.57
CA TYR A 20 13.44 15.29 4.28
C TYR A 20 12.88 15.64 5.65
N LYS A 21 13.78 15.73 6.63
CA LYS A 21 13.49 16.17 8.01
C LYS A 21 14.25 17.47 8.26
N MET A 22 13.55 18.51 8.69
CA MET A 22 14.14 19.77 9.12
C MET A 22 14.38 19.72 10.63
N LEU A 23 15.57 20.08 11.05
CA LEU A 23 16.04 20.02 12.42
C LEU A 23 16.24 21.43 12.96
N ASP A 24 15.93 21.64 14.23
CA ASP A 24 16.26 22.87 14.95
C ASP A 24 17.68 22.83 15.56
N ARG A 25 17.99 23.83 16.40
CA ARG A 25 19.32 23.95 17.04
C ARG A 25 19.62 22.83 18.02
N THR A 26 18.62 22.21 18.60
CA THR A 26 18.74 21.11 19.57
C THR A 26 18.83 19.75 18.86
N GLY A 27 18.61 19.72 17.53
CA GLY A 27 18.57 18.49 16.74
C GLY A 27 17.17 17.86 16.68
N ASP A 28 16.16 18.55 17.24
CA ASP A 28 14.79 18.05 17.21
C ASP A 28 14.17 18.21 15.82
N VAL A 29 13.37 17.23 15.41
CA VAL A 29 12.66 17.25 14.13
C VAL A 29 11.47 18.19 14.22
N ILE A 30 11.55 19.33 13.54
CA ILE A 30 10.49 20.36 13.55
C ILE A 30 9.55 20.30 12.36
N TYR A 31 9.98 19.69 11.25
CA TYR A 31 9.17 19.49 10.05
C TYR A 31 9.65 18.29 9.25
N ILE A 32 8.71 17.55 8.67
CA ILE A 32 8.97 16.44 7.76
C ILE A 32 8.19 16.69 6.47
N GLY A 33 8.81 16.40 5.32
CA GLY A 33 8.14 16.52 4.04
C GLY A 33 8.70 15.57 2.99
N LYS A 34 7.86 15.18 2.03
CA LYS A 34 8.28 14.39 0.87
C LYS A 34 8.64 15.29 -0.32
N ALA A 35 9.45 14.74 -1.21
CA ALA A 35 9.78 15.38 -2.48
C ALA A 35 9.93 14.36 -3.59
N LYS A 36 9.55 14.75 -4.80
CA LYS A 36 9.86 14.07 -6.07
C LYS A 36 11.35 14.22 -6.42
N ASN A 37 11.87 15.40 -6.08
CA ASN A 37 13.26 15.79 -6.23
C ASN A 37 13.69 16.46 -4.92
N LEU A 38 14.44 15.72 -4.11
CA LEU A 38 14.89 16.18 -2.79
C LEU A 38 15.70 17.45 -2.89
N LYS A 39 16.68 17.51 -3.83
CA LYS A 39 17.55 18.67 -4.01
C LYS A 39 16.76 19.94 -4.29
N ASN A 40 15.86 19.92 -5.27
CA ASN A 40 15.05 21.08 -5.63
C ASN A 40 14.16 21.52 -4.48
N ARG A 41 13.52 20.56 -3.81
CA ARG A 41 12.56 20.85 -2.73
C ARG A 41 13.23 21.42 -1.49
N VAL A 42 14.35 20.85 -1.07
CA VAL A 42 15.08 21.31 0.12
C VAL A 42 15.72 22.66 -0.13
N SER A 43 16.32 22.89 -1.32
CA SER A 43 16.93 24.19 -1.65
C SER A 43 15.93 25.36 -1.58
N GLN A 44 14.65 25.15 -1.92
CA GLN A 44 13.61 26.19 -1.84
C GLN A 44 13.45 26.78 -0.43
N TYR A 45 13.72 26.01 0.62
CA TYR A 45 13.65 26.52 2.00
C TYR A 45 14.77 27.50 2.34
N PHE A 46 15.87 27.48 1.59
CA PHE A 46 17.03 28.30 1.85
C PHE A 46 17.25 29.42 0.82
N THR A 47 16.55 29.36 -0.33
CA THR A 47 16.73 30.32 -1.44
C THR A 47 15.54 31.24 -1.69
N GLN A 48 14.31 30.79 -1.35
CA GLN A 48 13.08 31.55 -1.63
C GLN A 48 12.53 32.20 -0.37
N SER A 49 12.20 33.50 -0.46
CA SER A 49 11.35 34.16 0.53
C SER A 49 9.88 33.74 0.31
N ASN A 50 9.27 33.12 1.32
CA ASN A 50 7.88 32.68 1.27
C ASN A 50 6.97 33.77 1.87
N ASN A 51 5.86 34.08 1.19
CA ASN A 51 4.84 35.00 1.71
C ASN A 51 3.95 34.37 2.81
N ASN A 52 4.10 33.08 3.07
CA ASN A 52 3.32 32.37 4.08
C ASN A 52 4.00 32.49 5.45
N ILE A 53 3.33 33.10 6.43
CA ILE A 53 3.80 33.34 7.79
C ILE A 53 4.32 32.05 8.47
N LYS A 54 3.64 30.90 8.26
CA LYS A 54 4.04 29.61 8.83
C LYS A 54 5.36 29.11 8.23
N MET A 55 5.53 29.29 6.92
CA MET A 55 6.76 28.89 6.24
C MET A 55 7.93 29.80 6.64
N GLN A 56 7.68 31.08 6.83
CA GLN A 56 8.70 32.00 7.38
C GLN A 56 9.13 31.61 8.79
N ALA A 57 8.15 31.26 9.65
CA ALA A 57 8.44 30.78 10.99
C ALA A 57 9.24 29.47 10.98
N LEU A 58 8.92 28.53 10.08
CA LEU A 58 9.70 27.31 9.88
C LEU A 58 11.12 27.64 9.43
N GLN A 59 11.28 28.43 8.35
CA GLN A 59 12.60 28.80 7.81
C GLN A 59 13.54 29.45 8.84
N LYS A 60 13.01 30.30 9.74
CA LYS A 60 13.77 30.91 10.83
C LYS A 60 14.31 29.92 11.85
N ASN A 61 13.60 28.79 12.02
CA ASN A 61 13.94 27.78 13.03
C ASN A 61 14.71 26.58 12.45
N ILE A 62 14.86 26.46 11.14
CA ILE A 62 15.69 25.42 10.53
C ILE A 62 17.17 25.69 10.83
N TYR A 63 17.80 24.71 11.46
CA TYR A 63 19.22 24.73 11.74
C TYR A 63 20.02 23.79 10.86
N ASP A 64 19.48 22.59 10.62
CA ASP A 64 20.04 21.57 9.73
C ASP A 64 18.89 20.75 9.11
N PHE A 65 19.23 19.81 8.24
CA PHE A 65 18.30 18.88 7.67
C PHE A 65 18.96 17.52 7.44
N SER A 66 18.14 16.46 7.41
CA SER A 66 18.52 15.13 6.96
C SER A 66 17.55 14.64 5.88
N VAL A 67 18.02 13.74 5.01
CA VAL A 67 17.20 13.19 3.92
C VAL A 67 17.26 11.67 3.91
N ILE A 68 16.17 11.06 3.47
CA ILE A 68 16.07 9.63 3.22
C ILE A 68 15.63 9.48 1.77
N VAL A 69 16.47 8.88 0.94
CA VAL A 69 16.16 8.62 -0.47
C VAL A 69 15.27 7.40 -0.58
N THR A 70 14.26 7.46 -1.45
CA THR A 70 13.35 6.34 -1.72
C THR A 70 13.37 5.98 -3.21
N LYS A 71 13.03 4.73 -3.53
CA LYS A 71 12.96 4.26 -4.93
C LYS A 71 11.78 4.89 -5.69
N THR A 72 10.67 5.19 -4.99
CA THR A 72 9.45 5.74 -5.60
C THR A 72 8.84 6.85 -4.76
N GLU A 73 8.02 7.70 -5.42
CA GLU A 73 7.23 8.74 -4.73
C GLU A 73 6.21 8.15 -3.74
N THR A 74 5.69 6.97 -4.04
CA THR A 74 4.76 6.25 -3.17
C THR A 74 5.44 5.84 -1.86
N GLN A 75 6.67 5.32 -1.94
CA GLN A 75 7.47 5.01 -0.74
C GLN A 75 7.77 6.28 0.06
N ALA A 76 8.12 7.39 -0.61
CA ALA A 76 8.32 8.68 0.07
C ALA A 76 7.06 9.15 0.81
N LEU A 77 5.87 8.99 0.21
CA LEU A 77 4.59 9.35 0.84
C LEU A 77 4.30 8.52 2.10
N LEU A 78 4.51 7.22 2.03
CA LEU A 78 4.29 6.30 3.17
C LEU A 78 5.27 6.63 4.31
N LEU A 79 6.56 6.77 3.97
CA LEU A 79 7.61 7.08 4.93
C LEU A 79 7.41 8.45 5.59
N GLU A 80 7.01 9.49 4.83
CA GLU A 80 6.66 10.82 5.37
C GLU A 80 5.63 10.71 6.49
N ASN A 81 4.54 9.96 6.24
CA ASN A 81 3.47 9.84 7.22
C ASN A 81 3.90 9.04 8.47
N ASP A 82 4.66 7.97 8.30
CA ASP A 82 5.14 7.18 9.44
C ASP A 82 6.09 7.99 10.31
N LEU A 83 7.00 8.75 9.68
CA LEU A 83 7.91 9.65 10.40
C LEU A 83 7.14 10.80 11.10
N ILE A 84 6.10 11.37 10.47
CA ILE A 84 5.27 12.40 11.11
C ILE A 84 4.53 11.83 12.33
N LYS A 85 4.02 10.60 12.27
CA LYS A 85 3.40 9.92 13.42
C LYS A 85 4.39 9.65 14.54
N GLN A 86 5.61 9.25 14.19
CA GLN A 86 6.69 8.96 15.12
C GLN A 86 7.20 10.21 15.82
N PHE A 87 7.58 11.26 15.06
CA PHE A 87 8.22 12.46 15.59
C PHE A 87 7.23 13.56 16.00
N LYS A 88 5.99 13.54 15.50
CA LYS A 88 4.94 14.56 15.75
C LYS A 88 5.44 15.99 15.60
N PRO A 89 6.07 16.37 14.48
CA PRO A 89 6.79 17.64 14.35
C PRO A 89 5.87 18.85 14.51
N LYS A 90 6.40 19.92 15.12
CA LYS A 90 5.64 21.13 15.45
C LYS A 90 4.96 21.78 14.24
N TYR A 91 5.59 21.77 13.08
CA TYR A 91 5.12 22.48 11.88
C TYR A 91 4.28 21.60 10.95
N ASN A 92 4.13 20.28 11.19
CA ASN A 92 3.25 19.39 10.42
C ASN A 92 1.81 19.40 10.96
N ILE A 93 1.12 20.53 10.89
CA ILE A 93 -0.18 20.76 11.55
C ILE A 93 -1.31 19.92 10.95
N LEU A 94 -1.29 19.70 9.62
CA LEU A 94 -2.38 19.04 8.87
C LEU A 94 -2.44 17.51 9.00
N LEU A 95 -1.38 16.87 9.51
CA LEU A 95 -1.31 15.42 9.66
C LEU A 95 -1.43 14.93 11.11
N LYS A 96 -1.71 15.85 12.07
CA LYS A 96 -2.02 15.48 13.45
C LYS A 96 -3.34 14.74 13.57
N ASP A 97 -4.31 15.05 12.70
CA ASP A 97 -5.52 14.25 12.54
C ASP A 97 -5.18 13.02 11.71
N ALA A 98 -4.86 11.96 12.41
CA ALA A 98 -4.44 10.68 11.86
C ALA A 98 -5.57 10.01 11.04
N LYS A 99 -5.90 10.58 9.87
CA LYS A 99 -6.58 9.79 8.84
C LYS A 99 -5.61 8.70 8.45
N SER A 100 -5.75 7.53 9.10
CA SER A 100 -4.94 6.36 8.82
C SER A 100 -4.98 6.04 7.33
N TYR A 101 -3.86 5.55 6.78
CA TYR A 101 -3.86 5.03 5.42
C TYR A 101 -4.91 3.95 5.26
N PRO A 102 -5.43 3.76 4.05
CA PRO A 102 -6.29 2.64 3.75
C PRO A 102 -5.50 1.33 3.76
N TYR A 103 -6.19 0.28 4.18
CA TYR A 103 -5.71 -1.11 4.20
C TYR A 103 -6.74 -2.00 3.51
N ILE A 104 -6.28 -3.09 2.95
CA ILE A 104 -7.11 -4.26 2.65
C ILE A 104 -7.00 -5.19 3.85
N TYR A 105 -8.09 -5.87 4.23
CA TYR A 105 -8.03 -6.86 5.28
C TYR A 105 -8.64 -8.18 4.83
N ILE A 106 -8.15 -9.26 5.43
CA ILE A 106 -8.74 -10.60 5.41
C ILE A 106 -9.26 -10.87 6.82
N SER A 107 -10.55 -11.24 6.93
CA SER A 107 -11.15 -11.60 8.21
C SER A 107 -10.78 -13.02 8.63
N ASN A 108 -10.83 -13.30 9.94
CA ASN A 108 -10.53 -14.63 10.50
C ASN A 108 -11.82 -15.42 10.76
N ASP A 109 -12.68 -15.50 9.74
CA ASP A 109 -13.93 -16.29 9.78
C ASP A 109 -13.69 -17.67 9.15
N LYS A 110 -14.64 -18.63 9.33
CA LYS A 110 -14.60 -19.94 8.63
C LYS A 110 -14.43 -19.75 7.11
N HIS A 111 -15.19 -18.82 6.53
CA HIS A 111 -14.99 -18.36 5.17
C HIS A 111 -14.54 -16.89 5.21
N PRO A 112 -13.23 -16.61 5.19
CA PRO A 112 -12.71 -15.26 5.29
C PRO A 112 -13.28 -14.33 4.22
N ARG A 113 -13.45 -13.06 4.55
CA ARG A 113 -13.85 -12.02 3.61
C ARG A 113 -12.76 -11.02 3.38
N LEU A 114 -12.73 -10.47 2.18
CA LEU A 114 -11.91 -9.31 1.86
C LEU A 114 -12.68 -8.03 2.16
N GLY A 115 -11.99 -7.02 2.65
CA GLY A 115 -12.60 -5.73 2.85
C GLY A 115 -11.61 -4.58 2.85
N PHE A 116 -12.17 -3.39 2.68
CA PHE A 116 -11.46 -2.11 2.80
C PHE A 116 -11.54 -1.63 4.24
N TYR A 117 -10.45 -1.12 4.76
CA TYR A 117 -10.40 -0.57 6.11
C TYR A 117 -9.58 0.72 6.18
N ARG A 118 -10.05 1.62 7.03
CA ARG A 118 -9.35 2.86 7.37
C ARG A 118 -9.69 3.25 8.79
N GLY A 119 -8.72 3.25 9.68
CA GLY A 119 -8.94 3.56 11.09
C GLY A 119 -8.06 2.73 12.04
N LYS A 120 -8.52 2.50 13.26
CA LYS A 120 -7.82 1.70 14.28
C LYS A 120 -7.99 0.22 13.98
N LYS A 121 -6.89 -0.50 13.72
CA LYS A 121 -6.90 -1.92 13.34
C LYS A 121 -7.52 -2.80 14.44
N ASN A 122 -8.36 -3.75 14.01
CA ASN A 122 -8.86 -4.82 14.88
C ASN A 122 -7.84 -5.96 14.90
N LYS A 123 -7.51 -6.48 16.08
CA LYS A 123 -6.54 -7.58 16.24
C LYS A 123 -6.97 -8.90 15.59
N SER A 124 -8.27 -9.05 15.32
CA SER A 124 -8.85 -10.28 14.74
C SER A 124 -8.72 -10.36 13.21
N TYR A 125 -8.19 -9.36 12.53
CA TYR A 125 -8.08 -9.33 11.07
C TYR A 125 -6.63 -9.17 10.65
N GLU A 126 -6.28 -9.80 9.53
CA GLU A 126 -4.99 -9.59 8.87
C GLU A 126 -5.10 -8.38 7.94
N TYR A 127 -4.15 -7.43 8.05
CA TYR A 127 -4.18 -6.16 7.31
C TYR A 127 -2.99 -6.03 6.39
N PHE A 128 -3.26 -5.71 5.14
CA PHE A 128 -2.29 -5.53 4.06
C PHE A 128 -2.27 -4.07 3.61
N GLY A 129 -1.08 -3.55 3.35
CA GLY A 129 -0.83 -2.14 3.05
C GLY A 129 0.18 -1.55 4.03
N PRO A 130 0.29 -0.24 4.17
CA PRO A 130 -0.67 0.80 3.79
C PRO A 130 -0.71 1.09 2.29
N TYR A 131 -1.90 1.43 1.78
CA TYR A 131 -2.08 1.90 0.41
C TYR A 131 -2.00 3.43 0.34
N PRO A 132 -1.46 4.00 -0.76
CA PRO A 132 -1.28 5.46 -0.87
C PRO A 132 -2.61 6.22 -0.95
N SER A 133 -3.66 5.61 -1.48
CA SER A 133 -5.00 6.20 -1.56
C SER A 133 -6.11 5.16 -1.41
N ALA A 134 -7.32 5.63 -1.05
CA ALA A 134 -8.49 4.78 -0.96
C ALA A 134 -8.92 4.21 -2.32
N HIS A 135 -8.68 4.93 -3.40
CA HIS A 135 -8.97 4.50 -4.76
C HIS A 135 -8.13 3.27 -5.12
N VAL A 136 -6.81 3.35 -4.95
CA VAL A 136 -5.89 2.24 -5.21
C VAL A 136 -6.26 0.98 -4.42
N ALA A 137 -6.61 1.12 -3.13
CA ALA A 137 -7.01 -0.03 -2.32
C ALA A 137 -8.34 -0.64 -2.79
N ARG A 138 -9.32 0.17 -3.22
CA ARG A 138 -10.60 -0.31 -3.73
C ARG A 138 -10.46 -0.97 -5.10
N ASP A 139 -9.64 -0.41 -5.99
CA ASP A 139 -9.37 -0.99 -7.30
C ASP A 139 -8.70 -2.36 -7.16
N ALA A 140 -7.73 -2.48 -6.24
CA ALA A 140 -7.12 -3.76 -5.93
C ALA A 140 -8.16 -4.77 -5.40
N LEU A 141 -9.08 -4.36 -4.52
CA LEU A 141 -10.16 -5.22 -4.03
C LEU A 141 -11.09 -5.71 -5.14
N VAL A 142 -11.48 -4.82 -6.07
CA VAL A 142 -12.35 -5.18 -7.21
C VAL A 142 -11.65 -6.23 -8.09
N LEU A 143 -10.36 -6.05 -8.36
CA LEU A 143 -9.58 -6.99 -9.16
C LEU A 143 -9.41 -8.34 -8.44
N LEU A 144 -9.05 -8.33 -7.15
CA LEU A 144 -8.93 -9.56 -6.35
C LEU A 144 -10.23 -10.35 -6.29
N LYS A 145 -11.36 -9.66 -6.11
CA LYS A 145 -12.69 -10.25 -6.15
C LYS A 145 -12.99 -10.92 -7.50
N LYS A 146 -12.69 -10.24 -8.60
CA LYS A 146 -12.90 -10.76 -9.95
C LYS A 146 -12.04 -12.01 -10.22
N ILE A 147 -10.79 -12.02 -9.76
CA ILE A 147 -9.84 -13.11 -10.00
C ILE A 147 -10.11 -14.33 -9.11
N PHE A 148 -10.27 -14.11 -7.80
CA PHE A 148 -10.32 -15.20 -6.80
C PHE A 148 -11.73 -15.50 -6.30
N LYS A 149 -12.73 -14.69 -6.64
CA LYS A 149 -14.13 -14.86 -6.26
C LYS A 149 -14.37 -14.99 -4.75
N VAL A 150 -13.48 -14.38 -3.95
CA VAL A 150 -13.57 -14.36 -2.47
C VAL A 150 -14.63 -13.34 -2.04
N ARG A 151 -15.48 -13.72 -1.08
CA ARG A 151 -16.59 -12.88 -0.60
C ARG A 151 -16.13 -11.55 -0.01
N GLN A 152 -16.97 -10.51 -0.15
CA GLN A 152 -16.80 -9.20 0.49
C GLN A 152 -17.99 -8.85 1.40
N CYS A 153 -19.05 -9.65 1.41
CA CYS A 153 -20.25 -9.40 2.19
C CYS A 153 -19.98 -9.46 3.70
N THR A 154 -20.82 -8.76 4.48
CA THR A 154 -20.78 -8.80 5.95
C THR A 154 -21.19 -10.16 6.48
N ASN A 155 -20.83 -10.48 7.72
CA ASN A 155 -21.18 -11.77 8.32
C ASN A 155 -22.69 -11.90 8.53
N SER A 156 -23.40 -10.83 8.88
CA SER A 156 -24.86 -10.82 8.97
C SER A 156 -25.51 -11.16 7.63
N PHE A 157 -25.05 -10.56 6.54
CA PHE A 157 -25.55 -10.88 5.21
C PHE A 157 -25.20 -12.30 4.77
N TYR A 158 -24.00 -12.79 5.11
CA TYR A 158 -23.57 -14.15 4.83
C TYR A 158 -24.45 -15.20 5.51
N GLN A 159 -24.75 -15.01 6.80
CA GLN A 159 -25.55 -15.94 7.61
C GLN A 159 -27.04 -15.96 7.23
N SER A 160 -27.56 -14.86 6.71
CA SER A 160 -28.99 -14.74 6.33
C SER A 160 -29.32 -15.37 4.97
N ARG A 161 -28.33 -15.99 4.27
CA ARG A 161 -28.54 -16.49 2.91
C ARG A 161 -29.02 -17.92 2.85
N SER A 162 -30.13 -18.13 2.12
CA SER A 162 -30.65 -19.43 1.71
C SER A 162 -30.43 -19.72 0.22
N ARG A 163 -30.11 -18.68 -0.58
CA ARG A 163 -29.87 -18.80 -2.02
C ARG A 163 -28.67 -17.91 -2.44
N PRO A 164 -27.98 -18.23 -3.58
CA PRO A 164 -26.91 -17.40 -4.11
C PRO A 164 -27.36 -15.96 -4.33
N CYS A 165 -26.48 -15.00 -4.03
CA CYS A 165 -26.72 -13.57 -4.26
C CYS A 165 -26.27 -13.15 -5.67
N LEU A 166 -26.56 -11.88 -6.04
CA LEU A 166 -26.17 -11.31 -7.32
C LEU A 166 -24.66 -11.45 -7.59
N GLU A 167 -23.82 -11.27 -6.58
CA GLU A 167 -22.35 -11.39 -6.71
C GLU A 167 -21.90 -12.77 -7.22
N TYR A 168 -22.63 -13.83 -6.88
CA TYR A 168 -22.39 -15.16 -7.44
C TYR A 168 -22.86 -15.23 -8.90
N GLN A 169 -24.05 -14.71 -9.19
CA GLN A 169 -24.62 -14.75 -10.54
C GLN A 169 -23.75 -14.05 -11.57
N ILE A 170 -23.12 -12.93 -11.19
CA ILE A 170 -22.18 -12.17 -12.04
C ILE A 170 -20.73 -12.64 -11.94
N GLY A 171 -20.48 -13.80 -11.31
CA GLY A 171 -19.15 -14.42 -11.26
C GLY A 171 -18.12 -13.76 -10.36
N LEU A 172 -18.54 -12.91 -9.40
CA LEU A 172 -17.64 -12.18 -8.50
C LEU A 172 -17.51 -12.81 -7.11
N CYS A 173 -18.25 -13.88 -6.81
CA CYS A 173 -18.20 -14.61 -5.56
C CYS A 173 -18.48 -16.10 -5.81
N SER A 174 -17.78 -16.99 -5.11
CA SER A 174 -18.00 -18.44 -5.21
C SER A 174 -19.16 -18.97 -4.35
N ALA A 175 -19.92 -18.07 -3.68
CA ALA A 175 -21.08 -18.37 -2.83
C ALA A 175 -20.84 -19.45 -1.74
N PRO A 176 -19.83 -19.31 -0.88
CA PRO A 176 -19.60 -20.25 0.22
C PRO A 176 -20.75 -20.25 1.24
N CYS A 177 -21.57 -19.18 1.28
CA CYS A 177 -22.71 -19.05 2.19
C CYS A 177 -23.83 -20.08 1.95
N VAL A 178 -23.92 -20.65 0.75
CA VAL A 178 -24.92 -21.63 0.34
C VAL A 178 -24.29 -22.92 -0.23
N GLY A 179 -23.02 -23.16 0.10
CA GLY A 179 -22.31 -24.40 -0.25
C GLY A 179 -22.03 -24.61 -1.74
N LYS A 180 -21.99 -23.54 -2.57
CA LYS A 180 -21.66 -23.66 -4.00
C LYS A 180 -20.18 -23.93 -4.27
N VAL A 181 -19.33 -23.77 -3.27
CA VAL A 181 -17.90 -24.07 -3.28
C VAL A 181 -17.57 -24.87 -2.03
N SER A 182 -16.65 -25.84 -2.13
CA SER A 182 -16.17 -26.60 -0.96
C SER A 182 -15.28 -25.71 -0.07
N ASP A 183 -15.27 -26.01 1.25
CA ASP A 183 -14.46 -25.31 2.23
C ASP A 183 -12.96 -25.34 1.84
N VAL A 184 -12.47 -26.47 1.34
CA VAL A 184 -11.08 -26.67 0.90
C VAL A 184 -10.74 -25.76 -0.28
N LYS A 185 -11.61 -25.73 -1.30
CA LYS A 185 -11.39 -24.88 -2.48
C LYS A 185 -11.42 -23.40 -2.11
N TYR A 186 -12.36 -22.99 -1.26
CA TYR A 186 -12.45 -21.62 -0.79
C TYR A 186 -11.20 -21.18 0.00
N ALA A 187 -10.70 -22.06 0.89
CA ALA A 187 -9.47 -21.81 1.64
C ALA A 187 -8.25 -21.64 0.70
N GLN A 188 -8.16 -22.45 -0.36
CA GLN A 188 -7.11 -22.29 -1.37
C GLN A 188 -7.18 -20.94 -2.11
N ASP A 189 -8.38 -20.47 -2.44
CA ASP A 189 -8.57 -19.18 -3.11
C ASP A 189 -8.18 -18.02 -2.17
N VAL A 190 -8.50 -18.12 -0.88
CA VAL A 190 -8.07 -17.15 0.16
C VAL A 190 -6.54 -17.18 0.33
N GLU A 191 -5.90 -18.36 0.33
CA GLU A 191 -4.45 -18.47 0.41
C GLU A 191 -3.78 -17.79 -0.79
N MET A 192 -4.31 -17.95 -2.00
CA MET A 192 -3.79 -17.27 -3.19
C MET A 192 -3.89 -15.75 -3.06
N VAL A 193 -4.98 -15.22 -2.51
CA VAL A 193 -5.12 -13.79 -2.20
C VAL A 193 -4.07 -13.33 -1.18
N ASN A 194 -3.85 -14.13 -0.13
CA ASN A 194 -2.85 -13.83 0.90
C ASN A 194 -1.43 -13.77 0.30
N LEU A 195 -1.06 -14.73 -0.54
CA LEU A 195 0.22 -14.72 -1.26
C LEU A 195 0.40 -13.45 -2.11
N PHE A 196 -0.66 -13.04 -2.81
CA PHE A 196 -0.63 -11.81 -3.62
C PHE A 196 -0.44 -10.56 -2.76
N LEU A 197 -1.24 -10.41 -1.70
CA LEU A 197 -1.20 -9.25 -0.82
C LEU A 197 0.12 -9.13 -0.03
N ASN A 198 0.79 -10.27 0.21
CA ASN A 198 2.14 -10.34 0.81
C ASN A 198 3.28 -10.14 -0.21
N GLY A 199 2.98 -9.83 -1.46
CA GLY A 199 3.98 -9.60 -2.50
C GLY A 199 4.69 -10.86 -3.01
N LYS A 200 4.24 -12.07 -2.61
CA LYS A 200 4.83 -13.36 -3.05
C LYS A 200 4.35 -13.76 -4.45
N ASN A 201 4.40 -12.82 -5.37
CA ASN A 201 3.77 -12.92 -6.69
C ASN A 201 4.38 -14.03 -7.55
N SER A 202 5.69 -14.23 -7.53
CA SER A 202 6.34 -15.31 -8.29
C SER A 202 5.85 -16.69 -7.87
N ARG A 203 5.68 -16.92 -6.56
CA ARG A 203 5.15 -18.18 -6.03
C ARG A 203 3.69 -18.39 -6.46
N LEU A 204 2.88 -17.35 -6.39
CA LEU A 204 1.48 -17.36 -6.81
C LEU A 204 1.34 -17.69 -8.30
N LEU A 205 2.06 -16.96 -9.17
CA LEU A 205 2.01 -17.18 -10.62
C LEU A 205 2.45 -18.61 -11.00
N ASN A 206 3.49 -19.13 -10.33
CA ASN A 206 3.94 -20.51 -10.53
C ASN A 206 2.88 -21.54 -10.10
N GLN A 207 2.18 -21.32 -8.97
CA GLN A 207 1.11 -22.21 -8.52
C GLN A 207 -0.07 -22.22 -9.50
N ILE A 208 -0.53 -21.05 -9.96
CA ILE A 208 -1.63 -20.94 -10.93
C ILE A 208 -1.23 -21.57 -12.26
N SER A 209 0.01 -21.33 -12.75
CA SER A 209 0.51 -21.94 -13.97
C SER A 209 0.56 -23.47 -13.90
N LYS A 210 0.97 -24.04 -12.77
CA LYS A 210 0.91 -25.50 -12.55
C LYS A 210 -0.51 -26.05 -12.60
N LYS A 211 -1.46 -25.37 -11.93
CA LYS A 211 -2.89 -25.76 -11.93
C LYS A 211 -3.48 -25.67 -13.35
N MET A 212 -3.15 -24.62 -14.10
CA MET A 212 -3.57 -24.46 -15.48
C MET A 212 -3.08 -25.62 -16.37
N LYS A 213 -1.79 -25.97 -16.26
CA LYS A 213 -1.19 -27.08 -17.01
C LYS A 213 -1.87 -28.41 -16.65
N GLN A 214 -2.11 -28.66 -15.36
CA GLN A 214 -2.77 -29.89 -14.92
C GLN A 214 -4.18 -30.00 -15.48
N ALA A 215 -5.00 -28.93 -15.36
CA ALA A 215 -6.35 -28.90 -15.94
C ALA A 215 -6.34 -29.13 -17.46
N SER A 216 -5.33 -28.62 -18.18
CA SER A 216 -5.16 -28.87 -19.61
C SER A 216 -4.84 -30.35 -19.90
N ILE A 217 -4.00 -31.00 -19.08
CA ILE A 217 -3.68 -32.43 -19.20
C ILE A 217 -4.92 -33.27 -18.93
N ASP A 218 -5.72 -32.87 -17.94
CA ASP A 218 -6.99 -33.54 -17.54
C ASP A 218 -8.13 -33.26 -18.54
N LEU A 219 -7.85 -32.52 -19.64
CA LEU A 219 -8.81 -32.09 -20.67
C LEU A 219 -9.95 -31.20 -20.14
N ASP A 220 -9.80 -30.62 -18.94
CA ASP A 220 -10.73 -29.64 -18.37
C ASP A 220 -10.35 -28.23 -18.88
N PHE A 221 -10.73 -27.95 -20.12
CA PHE A 221 -10.40 -26.71 -20.80
C PHE A 221 -11.07 -25.48 -20.19
N GLU A 222 -12.24 -25.63 -19.56
CA GLU A 222 -12.93 -24.53 -18.87
C GLU A 222 -12.14 -24.09 -17.64
N THR A 223 -11.72 -25.03 -16.81
CA THR A 223 -10.86 -24.74 -15.65
C THR A 223 -9.49 -24.19 -16.08
N ALA A 224 -8.90 -24.71 -17.15
CA ALA A 224 -7.63 -24.21 -17.70
C ALA A 224 -7.76 -22.75 -18.18
N ALA A 225 -8.86 -22.41 -18.89
CA ALA A 225 -9.16 -21.04 -19.33
C ALA A 225 -9.35 -20.09 -18.12
N ASN A 226 -10.05 -20.53 -17.07
CA ASN A 226 -10.20 -19.73 -15.85
C ASN A 226 -8.86 -19.42 -15.18
N TYR A 227 -7.93 -20.38 -15.11
CA TYR A 227 -6.56 -20.12 -14.59
C TYR A 227 -5.74 -19.20 -15.49
N HIS A 228 -5.90 -19.30 -16.80
CA HIS A 228 -5.26 -18.41 -17.77
C HIS A 228 -5.71 -16.96 -17.55
N ASP A 229 -7.02 -16.73 -17.42
CA ASP A 229 -7.58 -15.39 -17.15
C ASP A 229 -7.10 -14.82 -15.81
N GLN A 230 -6.97 -15.69 -14.78
CA GLN A 230 -6.35 -15.30 -13.50
C GLN A 230 -4.92 -14.83 -13.68
N LEU A 231 -4.10 -15.54 -14.48
CA LEU A 231 -2.70 -15.16 -14.76
C LEU A 231 -2.61 -13.81 -15.47
N ILE A 232 -3.45 -13.57 -16.48
CA ILE A 232 -3.50 -12.28 -17.19
C ILE A 232 -3.91 -11.17 -16.22
N GLY A 233 -4.97 -11.37 -15.44
CA GLY A 233 -5.44 -10.39 -14.47
C GLY A 233 -4.38 -10.02 -13.43
N LEU A 234 -3.64 -11.00 -12.89
CA LEU A 234 -2.57 -10.77 -11.93
C LEU A 234 -1.38 -10.02 -12.53
N ARG A 235 -0.97 -10.33 -13.76
CA ARG A 235 0.08 -9.59 -14.47
C ARG A 235 -0.33 -8.14 -14.71
N THR A 236 -1.56 -7.89 -15.12
CA THR A 236 -2.10 -6.53 -15.30
C THR A 236 -2.07 -5.73 -13.99
N ILE A 237 -2.36 -6.36 -12.85
CA ILE A 237 -2.25 -5.71 -11.54
C ILE A 237 -0.79 -5.39 -11.22
N GLN A 238 0.12 -6.31 -11.48
CA GLN A 238 1.56 -6.09 -11.24
C GLN A 238 2.11 -4.94 -12.08
N GLU A 239 1.75 -4.84 -13.33
CA GLU A 239 2.18 -3.75 -14.22
C GLU A 239 1.65 -2.39 -13.73
N ARG A 240 0.37 -2.33 -13.31
CA ARG A 240 -0.25 -1.09 -12.82
C ARG A 240 0.21 -0.67 -11.42
N HIS A 241 0.55 -1.63 -10.57
CA HIS A 241 0.82 -1.41 -9.14
C HIS A 241 2.15 -2.01 -8.67
N GLY A 242 2.99 -2.49 -9.56
CA GLY A 242 4.17 -3.31 -9.28
C GLY A 242 5.19 -2.75 -8.29
N SER A 243 5.22 -1.44 -8.09
CA SER A 243 6.06 -0.81 -7.05
C SER A 243 5.40 -0.74 -5.66
N GLN A 244 4.12 -1.06 -5.55
CA GLN A 244 3.34 -0.88 -4.32
C GLN A 244 3.23 -2.16 -3.47
N PHE A 245 3.43 -3.34 -4.08
CA PHE A 245 3.34 -4.64 -3.44
C PHE A 245 4.70 -5.27 -3.10
N SER A 246 5.81 -4.57 -3.34
CA SER A 246 7.14 -5.04 -2.95
C SER A 246 7.43 -4.61 -1.52
N SER A 247 7.64 -5.59 -0.64
CA SER A 247 7.89 -5.39 0.80
C SER A 247 9.32 -4.96 1.14
N ASP A 248 10.25 -4.92 0.18
CA ASP A 248 11.64 -4.59 0.45
C ASP A 248 11.89 -3.08 0.31
N MET A 249 11.93 -2.41 1.45
CA MET A 249 12.41 -1.02 1.57
C MET A 249 13.87 -1.03 2.02
N ASP A 250 14.80 -0.79 1.09
CA ASP A 250 16.17 -0.40 1.44
C ASP A 250 16.17 1.07 1.82
N VAL A 251 16.34 1.36 3.10
CA VAL A 251 16.48 2.73 3.61
C VAL A 251 17.96 3.06 3.70
N ILE A 252 18.45 3.94 2.82
CA ILE A 252 19.82 4.46 2.90
C ILE A 252 19.74 5.80 3.65
N SER A 253 20.26 5.83 4.87
CA SER A 253 20.48 7.06 5.64
C SER A 253 21.86 7.62 5.29
N ILE A 254 21.91 8.81 4.74
CA ILE A 254 23.16 9.57 4.57
C ILE A 254 23.22 10.59 5.71
N THR A 255 24.10 10.33 6.66
CA THR A 255 24.46 11.26 7.76
C THR A 255 25.42 12.34 7.27
#